data_4bb0ebc7e0d6faffb83b638f3966d7cd
#
_entry.id   4bb0ebc7e0d6faffb83b638f3966d7cd
#
_cell.length_a   1.000
_cell.length_b   1.000
_cell.length_c   1.000
_cell.angle_alpha   90.00
_cell.angle_beta   90.00
_cell.angle_gamma   90.00
#
_symmetry.space_group_name_H-M   'P 1'
#
loop_
_entity.id
_entity.type
_entity.pdbx_description
1 polymer ?
#
loop_
_entity_poly.entity_id
_entity_poly.type
_entity_poly.pdbx_seq_one_letter_code
_entity_poly.pdbx_strand_id
1 'polypeptide(L)'
;LADAEVEYKDHTSNTIYTSFKVKKSKDNFLKDSSIIIWTTTPWTIPVNRALVYSSKIKYSIIQMGNDTDDFKDKNIIIASELVKKVSEDCNFKDFKVLKEFSGADLENTICSHPLKSMGYDYDVPMLEGDFVTLEQGTGIVHAAPSHGPDDFNLCLKHGIKASNTINDGGLYTE
;
A
#
# COMPACT_ATOMS: atom_id res chain seq x y z
N LEU A 1 -31.38 0.28 -2.36
CA LEU A 1 -31.59 -1.16 -2.49
C LEU A 1 -32.10 -1.68 -1.15
N ALA A 2 -33.22 -2.40 -1.14
CA ALA A 2 -33.71 -3.06 0.06
C ALA A 2 -32.87 -4.33 0.31
N ASP A 3 -32.61 -4.67 1.58
CA ASP A 3 -31.83 -5.87 1.93
C ASP A 3 -32.36 -7.17 1.31
N ALA A 4 -33.67 -7.22 1.04
CA ALA A 4 -34.33 -8.35 0.38
C ALA A 4 -33.98 -8.53 -1.12
N GLU A 5 -33.31 -7.54 -1.73
CA GLU A 5 -32.89 -7.57 -3.14
C GLU A 5 -31.40 -7.90 -3.29
N VAL A 6 -30.68 -8.09 -2.17
CA VAL A 6 -29.25 -8.40 -2.17
C VAL A 6 -29.05 -9.91 -2.22
N GLU A 7 -28.49 -10.40 -3.31
CA GLU A 7 -28.03 -11.78 -3.45
C GLU A 7 -26.52 -11.86 -3.22
N TYR A 8 -26.09 -12.74 -2.31
CA TYR A 8 -24.68 -13.04 -2.09
C TYR A 8 -24.25 -14.20 -2.99
N LYS A 9 -23.20 -14.00 -3.77
CA LYS A 9 -22.59 -15.03 -4.62
C LYS A 9 -21.09 -15.05 -4.40
N ASP A 10 -20.50 -16.25 -4.43
CA ASP A 10 -19.06 -16.39 -4.43
C ASP A 10 -18.47 -15.70 -5.65
N HIS A 11 -17.48 -14.84 -5.42
CA HIS A 11 -16.77 -14.12 -6.47
C HIS A 11 -15.26 -14.31 -6.31
N THR A 12 -14.61 -14.73 -7.38
CA THR A 12 -13.14 -14.82 -7.43
C THR A 12 -12.59 -13.55 -8.07
N SER A 13 -11.77 -12.83 -7.34
CA SER A 13 -11.08 -11.64 -7.83
C SER A 13 -9.56 -11.81 -7.75
N ASN A 14 -8.85 -11.13 -8.66
CA ASN A 14 -7.39 -11.06 -8.59
C ASN A 14 -6.97 -10.16 -7.44
N THR A 15 -6.00 -10.62 -6.67
CA THR A 15 -5.32 -9.82 -5.66
C THR A 15 -3.87 -9.62 -6.05
N ILE A 16 -3.29 -8.48 -5.70
CA ILE A 16 -1.89 -8.18 -6.00
C ILE A 16 -1.16 -7.63 -4.78
N TYR A 17 0.14 -7.93 -4.73
CA TYR A 17 1.11 -7.18 -3.95
C TYR A 17 1.81 -6.20 -4.89
N THR A 18 1.98 -4.94 -4.48
CA THR A 18 2.72 -3.96 -5.26
C THR A 18 3.60 -3.09 -4.38
N SER A 19 4.67 -2.54 -4.97
CA SER A 19 5.70 -1.81 -4.24
C SER A 19 5.70 -0.33 -4.58
N PHE A 20 5.84 0.51 -3.56
CA PHE A 20 6.00 1.94 -3.64
C PHE A 20 7.40 2.30 -3.13
N LYS A 21 8.30 2.73 -4.00
CA LYS A 21 9.68 3.06 -3.61
C LYS A 21 9.70 4.30 -2.72
N VAL A 22 10.39 4.23 -1.58
CA VAL A 22 10.64 5.39 -0.73
C VAL A 22 11.48 6.40 -1.49
N LYS A 23 10.96 7.62 -1.66
CA LYS A 23 11.62 8.75 -2.33
C LYS A 23 12.25 9.69 -1.32
N LYS A 24 11.55 9.94 -0.22
CA LYS A 24 11.99 10.83 0.86
C LYS A 24 11.49 10.30 2.20
N SER A 25 12.33 10.37 3.21
CA SER A 25 11.98 10.06 4.59
C SER A 25 12.78 10.93 5.55
N LYS A 26 12.23 11.14 6.76
CA LYS A 26 12.94 11.76 7.89
C LYS A 26 14.13 10.89 8.31
N ASP A 27 13.92 9.58 8.35
CA ASP A 27 14.91 8.62 8.81
C ASP A 27 15.67 7.98 7.65
N ASN A 28 17.00 8.08 7.72
CA ASN A 28 17.89 7.57 6.66
C ASN A 28 17.80 6.06 6.46
N PHE A 29 17.39 5.29 7.49
CA PHE A 29 17.31 3.85 7.39
C PHE A 29 16.14 3.37 6.50
N LEU A 30 15.17 4.25 6.19
CA LEU A 30 14.07 3.94 5.27
C LEU A 30 14.45 4.16 3.79
N LYS A 31 15.56 4.87 3.54
CA LYS A 31 16.04 5.09 2.18
C LYS A 31 16.37 3.75 1.51
N ASP A 32 16.23 3.70 0.22
CA ASP A 32 16.45 2.52 -0.62
C ASP A 32 15.51 1.33 -0.34
N SER A 33 14.47 1.56 0.46
CA SER A 33 13.41 0.59 0.71
C SER A 33 12.16 0.87 -0.14
N SER A 34 11.32 -0.14 -0.26
CA SER A 34 9.99 -0.04 -0.87
C SER A 34 8.91 -0.46 0.12
N ILE A 35 7.85 0.32 0.17
CA ILE A 35 6.64 -0.06 0.91
C ILE A 35 5.88 -1.08 0.09
N ILE A 36 5.46 -2.19 0.70
CA ILE A 36 4.60 -3.18 0.05
C ILE A 36 3.18 -3.00 0.54
N ILE A 37 2.24 -2.95 -0.39
CA ILE A 37 0.80 -3.03 -0.10
C ILE A 37 0.19 -4.26 -0.76
N TRP A 38 -0.96 -4.66 -0.27
CA TRP A 38 -1.81 -5.69 -0.87
C TRP A 38 -3.19 -5.10 -1.16
N THR A 39 -3.78 -5.47 -2.30
CA THR A 39 -5.12 -5.02 -2.66
C THR A 39 -5.91 -6.09 -3.39
N THR A 40 -7.21 -6.13 -3.13
CA THR A 40 -8.20 -6.93 -3.86
C THR A 40 -8.80 -6.17 -5.05
N THR A 41 -8.48 -4.89 -5.19
CA THR A 41 -8.99 -4.00 -6.24
C THR A 41 -7.84 -3.36 -7.02
N PRO A 42 -7.05 -4.15 -7.78
CA PRO A 42 -5.83 -3.65 -8.46
C PRO A 42 -6.11 -2.50 -9.44
N TRP A 43 -7.32 -2.39 -9.94
CA TRP A 43 -7.75 -1.30 -10.82
C TRP A 43 -7.78 0.08 -10.11
N THR A 44 -7.72 0.14 -8.77
CA THR A 44 -7.62 1.42 -8.05
C THR A 44 -6.17 1.91 -7.87
N ILE A 45 -5.17 1.13 -8.23
CA ILE A 45 -3.75 1.55 -8.14
C ILE A 45 -3.46 2.81 -8.97
N PRO A 46 -3.95 2.96 -10.22
CA PRO A 46 -3.70 4.19 -11.00
C PRO A 46 -4.19 5.46 -10.31
N VAL A 47 -5.20 5.36 -9.45
CA VAL A 47 -5.80 6.50 -8.74
C VAL A 47 -5.40 6.59 -7.27
N ASN A 48 -4.33 5.87 -6.89
CA ASN A 48 -3.70 5.98 -5.58
C ASN A 48 -3.24 7.41 -5.30
N ARG A 49 -3.47 7.92 -4.08
CA ARG A 49 -3.04 9.27 -3.68
C ARG A 49 -2.26 9.30 -2.38
N ALA A 50 -2.31 8.22 -1.59
CA ALA A 50 -1.55 8.08 -0.36
C ALA A 50 -1.34 6.61 0.01
N LEU A 51 -0.43 6.38 0.95
CA LEU A 51 -0.30 5.13 1.69
C LEU A 51 -0.66 5.39 3.15
N VAL A 52 -1.36 4.46 3.78
CA VAL A 52 -1.83 4.63 5.16
C VAL A 52 -1.13 3.65 6.07
N TYR A 53 -0.57 4.15 7.16
CA TYR A 53 0.10 3.38 8.21
C TYR A 53 -0.52 3.67 9.58
N SER A 54 -0.17 2.87 10.58
CA SER A 54 -0.51 3.14 11.98
C SER A 54 0.76 3.32 12.81
N SER A 55 0.83 4.41 13.58
CA SER A 55 1.93 4.63 14.53
C SER A 55 1.99 3.59 15.64
N LYS A 56 0.89 2.86 15.89
CA LYS A 56 0.75 1.81 16.90
C LYS A 56 1.29 0.45 16.46
N ILE A 57 1.56 0.27 15.16
CA ILE A 57 2.07 -0.97 14.58
C ILE A 57 3.60 -0.89 14.49
N LYS A 58 4.26 -2.03 14.69
CA LYS A 58 5.68 -2.19 14.38
C LYS A 58 5.85 -2.68 12.96
N TYR A 59 6.86 -2.15 12.28
CA TYR A 59 7.21 -2.51 10.93
C TYR A 59 8.63 -3.05 10.86
N SER A 60 8.88 -3.88 9.88
CA SER A 60 10.20 -4.45 9.61
C SER A 60 10.69 -4.07 8.22
N ILE A 61 11.98 -3.77 8.15
CA ILE A 61 12.71 -3.78 6.88
C ILE A 61 13.23 -5.20 6.69
N ILE A 62 12.83 -5.85 5.62
CA ILE A 62 13.36 -7.13 5.21
C ILE A 62 14.14 -6.99 3.91
N GLN A 63 15.34 -7.55 3.89
CA GLN A 63 16.17 -7.64 2.69
C GLN A 63 15.89 -8.95 2.00
N MET A 64 15.57 -8.88 0.72
CA MET A 64 15.32 -10.05 -0.10
C MET A 64 16.62 -10.68 -0.56
N GLY A 65 16.69 -12.01 -0.52
CA GLY A 65 17.79 -12.79 -1.06
C GLY A 65 17.77 -12.89 -2.59
N ASN A 66 18.67 -13.70 -3.11
CA ASN A 66 18.92 -13.80 -4.56
C ASN A 66 17.86 -14.60 -5.35
N ASP A 67 16.87 -15.20 -4.68
CA ASP A 67 15.95 -16.18 -5.29
C ASP A 67 14.75 -15.56 -6.03
N THR A 68 14.61 -14.25 -6.03
CA THR A 68 13.51 -13.58 -6.73
C THR A 68 14.05 -12.47 -7.61
N ASP A 69 13.98 -12.67 -8.94
CA ASP A 69 14.51 -11.69 -9.92
C ASP A 69 13.92 -10.29 -9.76
N ASP A 70 12.64 -10.19 -9.36
CA ASP A 70 11.95 -8.90 -9.22
C ASP A 70 12.34 -8.12 -7.96
N PHE A 71 12.78 -8.79 -6.89
CA PHE A 71 13.07 -8.18 -5.59
C PHE A 71 14.52 -8.39 -5.10
N LYS A 72 15.38 -8.92 -5.97
CA LYS A 72 16.80 -9.15 -5.64
C LYS A 72 17.45 -7.90 -5.07
N ASP A 73 18.12 -8.06 -3.93
CA ASP A 73 18.83 -7.00 -3.20
C ASP A 73 17.96 -5.79 -2.81
N LYS A 74 16.63 -5.93 -2.85
CA LYS A 74 15.72 -4.87 -2.44
C LYS A 74 15.33 -5.01 -0.98
N ASN A 75 15.27 -3.87 -0.32
CA ASN A 75 14.70 -3.76 1.02
C ASN A 75 13.20 -3.46 0.89
N ILE A 76 12.36 -4.24 1.56
CA ILE A 76 10.92 -4.01 1.61
C ILE A 76 10.46 -3.77 3.03
N ILE A 77 9.39 -3.00 3.18
CA ILE A 77 8.80 -2.62 4.46
C ILE A 77 7.39 -3.18 4.54
N ILE A 78 7.13 -3.94 5.59
CA ILE A 78 5.82 -4.51 5.94
C ILE A 78 5.68 -4.56 7.47
N ALA A 79 4.47 -4.71 7.99
CA ALA A 79 4.25 -4.89 9.42
C ALA A 79 4.99 -6.13 9.94
N SER A 80 5.65 -6.02 11.09
CA SER A 80 6.50 -7.10 11.65
C SER A 80 5.73 -8.39 11.85
N GLU A 81 4.48 -8.32 12.30
CA GLU A 81 3.62 -9.49 12.53
C GLU A 81 3.20 -10.20 11.23
N LEU A 82 3.21 -9.49 10.10
CA LEU A 82 2.79 -10.01 8.80
C LEU A 82 3.95 -10.50 7.92
N VAL A 83 5.21 -10.34 8.36
CA VAL A 83 6.39 -10.76 7.60
C VAL A 83 6.30 -12.21 7.12
N LYS A 84 5.94 -13.12 8.03
CA LYS A 84 5.85 -14.56 7.70
C LYS A 84 4.77 -14.81 6.65
N LYS A 85 3.56 -14.29 6.87
CA LYS A 85 2.42 -14.47 5.96
C LYS A 85 2.70 -13.92 4.57
N VAL A 86 3.19 -12.67 4.50
CA VAL A 86 3.51 -12.03 3.22
C VAL A 86 4.62 -12.79 2.50
N SER A 87 5.62 -13.30 3.23
CA SER A 87 6.70 -14.09 2.63
C SER A 87 6.19 -15.41 2.06
N GLU A 88 5.24 -16.07 2.72
CA GLU A 88 4.58 -17.29 2.22
C GLU A 88 3.74 -16.97 0.97
N ASP A 89 2.90 -15.95 1.02
CA ASP A 89 2.01 -15.55 -0.09
C ASP A 89 2.79 -15.13 -1.34
N CYS A 90 3.92 -14.42 -1.16
CA CYS A 90 4.79 -13.98 -2.23
C CYS A 90 5.87 -15.01 -2.62
N ASN A 91 5.89 -16.18 -1.98
CA ASN A 91 6.90 -17.24 -2.18
C ASN A 91 8.35 -16.74 -2.00
N PHE A 92 8.57 -15.86 -1.02
CA PHE A 92 9.89 -15.41 -0.64
C PHE A 92 10.61 -16.51 0.15
N LYS A 93 11.59 -17.16 -0.47
CA LYS A 93 12.29 -18.31 0.14
C LYS A 93 13.45 -17.90 1.04
N ASP A 94 14.10 -16.79 0.70
CA ASP A 94 15.25 -16.29 1.42
C ASP A 94 15.11 -14.78 1.68
N PHE A 95 15.04 -14.41 2.95
CA PHE A 95 15.00 -13.01 3.37
C PHE A 95 15.63 -12.84 4.75
N LYS A 96 16.12 -11.65 5.02
CA LYS A 96 16.69 -11.27 6.31
C LYS A 96 15.98 -10.04 6.88
N VAL A 97 15.53 -10.11 8.11
CA VAL A 97 15.05 -8.94 8.84
C VAL A 97 16.27 -8.08 9.20
N LEU A 98 16.34 -6.89 8.62
CA LEU A 98 17.43 -5.94 8.88
C LEU A 98 17.16 -5.09 10.10
N LYS A 99 15.91 -4.64 10.25
CA LYS A 99 15.52 -3.73 11.32
C LYS A 99 14.02 -3.82 11.59
N GLU A 100 13.66 -3.75 12.87
CA GLU A 100 12.29 -3.47 13.32
C GLU A 100 12.23 -2.04 13.84
N PHE A 101 11.13 -1.32 13.59
CA PHE A 101 10.96 0.08 13.95
C PHE A 101 9.49 0.41 14.22
N SER A 102 9.23 1.55 14.86
CA SER A 102 7.88 2.03 15.14
C SER A 102 7.20 2.59 13.90
N GLY A 103 5.88 2.39 13.76
CA GLY A 103 5.12 3.06 12.71
C GLY A 103 5.24 4.58 12.73
N ALA A 104 5.49 5.19 13.90
CA ALA A 104 5.74 6.63 14.01
C ALA A 104 6.95 7.11 13.18
N ASP A 105 7.91 6.23 12.90
CA ASP A 105 9.08 6.56 12.07
C ASP A 105 8.72 6.71 10.57
N LEU A 106 7.52 6.27 10.16
CA LEU A 106 7.00 6.46 8.80
C LEU A 106 6.43 7.86 8.55
N GLU A 107 6.32 8.67 9.59
CA GLU A 107 5.82 10.03 9.49
C GLU A 107 6.64 10.86 8.48
N ASN A 108 5.95 11.67 7.67
CA ASN A 108 6.56 12.50 6.62
C ASN A 108 7.35 11.73 5.55
N THR A 109 7.12 10.41 5.44
CA THR A 109 7.68 9.62 4.34
C THR A 109 6.89 9.86 3.07
N ILE A 110 7.59 9.97 1.96
CA ILE A 110 7.03 10.15 0.61
C ILE A 110 7.55 9.02 -0.26
N CYS A 111 6.64 8.40 -1.00
CA CYS A 111 6.94 7.33 -1.95
C CYS A 111 6.73 7.79 -3.39
N SER A 112 7.30 7.04 -4.32
CA SER A 112 7.00 7.14 -5.74
C SER A 112 5.84 6.23 -6.09
N HIS A 113 4.96 6.67 -6.99
CA HIS A 113 3.90 5.82 -7.51
C HIS A 113 4.48 4.64 -8.31
N PRO A 114 3.93 3.40 -8.22
CA PRO A 114 4.47 2.24 -8.92
C PRO A 114 4.43 2.39 -10.44
N LEU A 115 3.46 3.12 -10.98
CA LEU A 115 3.32 3.41 -12.40
C LEU A 115 3.99 4.73 -12.84
N LYS A 116 5.01 5.20 -12.11
CA LYS A 116 5.71 6.45 -12.42
C LYS A 116 6.23 6.50 -13.86
N SER A 117 6.77 5.41 -14.38
CA SER A 117 7.26 5.31 -15.75
C SER A 117 6.15 5.40 -16.82
N MET A 118 4.89 5.26 -16.42
CA MET A 118 3.70 5.35 -17.27
C MET A 118 2.99 6.71 -17.15
N GLY A 119 3.65 7.72 -16.56
CA GLY A 119 3.11 9.07 -16.44
C GLY A 119 2.54 9.43 -15.06
N TYR A 120 2.47 8.50 -14.11
CA TYR A 120 2.01 8.76 -12.75
C TYR A 120 3.14 9.32 -11.88
N ASP A 121 3.78 10.41 -12.33
CA ASP A 121 4.92 11.03 -11.65
C ASP A 121 4.48 12.09 -10.64
N TYR A 122 3.86 11.65 -9.57
CA TYR A 122 3.51 12.48 -8.43
C TYR A 122 3.95 11.81 -7.11
N ASP A 123 4.06 12.62 -6.08
CA ASP A 123 4.45 12.18 -4.75
C ASP A 123 3.27 11.48 -4.06
N VAL A 124 3.55 10.32 -3.46
CA VAL A 124 2.62 9.52 -2.67
C VAL A 124 3.01 9.63 -1.19
N PRO A 125 2.34 10.48 -0.39
CA PRO A 125 2.65 10.62 1.02
C PRO A 125 2.17 9.42 1.82
N MET A 126 2.88 9.12 2.92
CA MET A 126 2.39 8.23 3.96
C MET A 126 1.60 9.04 5.00
N LEU A 127 0.38 8.59 5.28
CA LEU A 127 -0.54 9.23 6.23
C LEU A 127 -0.86 8.27 7.38
N GLU A 128 -0.98 8.80 8.59
CA GLU A 128 -1.45 8.00 9.72
C GLU A 128 -2.96 7.82 9.66
N GLY A 129 -3.43 6.56 9.84
CA GLY A 129 -4.85 6.23 9.84
C GLY A 129 -5.19 5.15 10.86
N ASP A 130 -6.39 5.25 11.46
CA ASP A 130 -6.84 4.34 12.51
C ASP A 130 -7.45 3.03 11.97
N PHE A 131 -7.70 2.95 10.65
CA PHE A 131 -8.32 1.78 10.02
C PHE A 131 -7.31 0.74 9.51
N VAL A 132 -6.02 0.95 9.76
CA VAL A 132 -4.98 -0.04 9.43
C VAL A 132 -5.03 -1.19 10.42
N THR A 133 -5.18 -2.43 9.90
CA THR A 133 -5.26 -3.65 10.70
C THR A 133 -4.12 -4.62 10.35
N LEU A 134 -3.96 -5.67 11.18
CA LEU A 134 -3.01 -6.76 10.99
C LEU A 134 -3.69 -8.09 10.62
N GLU A 135 -4.99 -8.07 10.32
CA GLU A 135 -5.75 -9.28 9.98
C GLU A 135 -5.39 -9.81 8.59
N GLN A 136 -5.09 -8.90 7.67
CA GLN A 136 -4.71 -9.23 6.29
C GLN A 136 -3.83 -8.14 5.66
N GLY A 137 -3.25 -8.47 4.50
CA GLY A 137 -2.41 -7.53 3.75
C GLY A 137 -1.01 -7.41 4.32
N THR A 138 -0.50 -6.19 4.39
CA THR A 138 0.89 -5.88 4.76
C THR A 138 1.01 -4.97 5.99
N GLY A 139 -0.12 -4.56 6.58
CA GLY A 139 -0.16 -3.54 7.62
C GLY A 139 0.07 -2.12 7.09
N ILE A 140 0.03 -1.95 5.77
CA ILE A 140 0.01 -0.65 5.10
C ILE A 140 -1.06 -0.71 4.02
N VAL A 141 -1.91 0.31 3.98
CA VAL A 141 -3.06 0.37 3.08
C VAL A 141 -2.82 1.40 1.99
N HIS A 142 -3.13 1.05 0.75
CA HIS A 142 -3.19 2.01 -0.35
C HIS A 142 -4.50 2.81 -0.26
N ALA A 143 -4.43 4.13 -0.39
CA ALA A 143 -5.59 5.01 -0.33
C ALA A 143 -5.91 5.60 -1.71
N ALA A 144 -7.17 5.41 -2.11
CA ALA A 144 -7.76 5.98 -3.32
C ALA A 144 -9.03 6.76 -2.94
N PRO A 145 -8.94 8.09 -2.75
CA PRO A 145 -10.01 8.90 -2.15
C PRO A 145 -11.32 8.90 -2.94
N SER A 146 -11.32 8.48 -4.18
CA SER A 146 -12.53 8.35 -5.01
C SER A 146 -13.23 6.99 -4.88
N HIS A 147 -12.67 6.04 -4.11
CA HIS A 147 -13.10 4.64 -4.09
C HIS A 147 -13.34 4.06 -2.69
N GLY A 148 -13.21 4.86 -1.63
CA GLY A 148 -13.50 4.45 -0.26
C GLY A 148 -13.81 5.62 0.66
N PRO A 149 -14.80 5.51 1.57
CA PRO A 149 -15.15 6.60 2.48
C PRO A 149 -14.04 6.93 3.48
N ASP A 150 -13.32 5.94 3.97
CA ASP A 150 -12.19 6.14 4.90
C ASP A 150 -11.02 6.82 4.20
N ASP A 151 -10.71 6.38 2.98
CA ASP A 151 -9.69 6.99 2.11
C ASP A 151 -10.04 8.44 1.79
N PHE A 152 -11.32 8.69 1.44
CA PHE A 152 -11.82 10.04 1.16
C PHE A 152 -11.64 10.97 2.36
N ASN A 153 -12.13 10.56 3.53
CA ASN A 153 -12.07 11.37 4.75
C ASN A 153 -10.63 11.65 5.19
N LEU A 154 -9.76 10.64 5.15
CA LEU A 154 -8.35 10.80 5.51
C LEU A 154 -7.64 11.74 4.52
N CYS A 155 -7.79 11.51 3.22
CA CYS A 155 -7.18 12.32 2.18
C CYS A 155 -7.66 13.78 2.25
N LEU A 156 -8.96 14.01 2.45
CA LEU A 156 -9.53 15.36 2.60
C LEU A 156 -8.92 16.10 3.78
N LYS A 157 -8.77 15.44 4.94
CA LYS A 157 -8.13 15.98 6.14
C LYS A 157 -6.69 16.47 5.88
N HIS A 158 -6.01 15.83 4.94
CA HIS A 158 -4.64 16.19 4.53
C HIS A 158 -4.58 17.05 3.27
N GLY A 159 -5.71 17.63 2.83
CA GLY A 159 -5.76 18.51 1.66
C GLY A 159 -5.65 17.80 0.30
N ILE A 160 -5.72 16.46 0.29
CA ILE A 160 -5.71 15.66 -0.94
C ILE A 160 -7.15 15.51 -1.42
N LYS A 161 -7.44 16.10 -2.59
CA LYS A 161 -8.78 16.08 -3.18
C LYS A 161 -9.03 14.76 -3.91
N ALA A 162 -10.23 14.23 -3.76
CA ALA A 162 -10.74 13.19 -4.64
C ALA A 162 -10.97 13.78 -6.04
N SER A 163 -10.63 13.02 -7.08
CA SER A 163 -10.90 13.37 -8.47
C SER A 163 -11.88 12.34 -9.06
N ASN A 164 -12.68 12.78 -10.01
CA ASN A 164 -13.55 11.86 -10.75
C ASN A 164 -12.68 11.04 -11.72
N THR A 165 -12.41 9.80 -11.36
CA THR A 165 -11.47 8.92 -12.07
C THR A 165 -12.15 7.83 -12.88
N ILE A 166 -13.45 7.64 -12.67
CA ILE A 166 -14.26 6.64 -13.39
C ILE A 166 -15.58 7.29 -13.79
N ASN A 167 -15.96 7.14 -15.04
CA ASN A 167 -17.23 7.63 -15.58
C ASN A 167 -18.38 6.67 -15.27
N ASP A 168 -19.61 7.06 -15.62
CA ASP A 168 -20.82 6.28 -15.41
C ASP A 168 -20.81 4.93 -16.14
N GLY A 169 -19.99 4.76 -17.16
CA GLY A 169 -19.77 3.51 -17.89
C GLY A 169 -18.72 2.59 -17.29
N GLY A 170 -18.11 2.97 -16.16
CA GLY A 170 -17.07 2.18 -15.49
C GLY A 170 -15.69 2.28 -16.14
N LEU A 171 -15.47 3.24 -17.03
CA LEU A 171 -14.18 3.48 -17.68
C LEU A 171 -13.40 4.59 -16.96
N TYR A 172 -12.07 4.52 -16.99
CA TYR A 172 -11.25 5.62 -16.50
C TYR A 172 -11.52 6.90 -17.29
N THR A 173 -11.54 8.02 -16.58
CA THR A 173 -11.58 9.36 -17.20
C THR A 173 -10.16 9.74 -17.65
N GLU A 174 -10.09 10.63 -18.67
CA GLU A 174 -8.82 11.22 -19.13
C GLU A 174 -8.20 12.19 -18.12
#